data_eee6da75471c809a89c8cbd462377108
#
_entry.id   eee6da75471c809a89c8cbd462377108
#
_cell.length_a   1.000
_cell.length_b   1.000
_cell.length_c   1.000
_cell.angle_alpha   90.00
_cell.angle_beta   90.00
_cell.angle_gamma   90.00
#
_symmetry.space_group_name_H-M   'P 1'
#
loop_
_entity.id
_entity.type
_entity.pdbx_description
1 polymer ?
#
loop_
_entity_poly.entity_id
_entity_poly.type
_entity_poly.pdbx_seq_one_letter_code
_entity_poly.pdbx_strand_id
1 'polypeptide(L)'
;MFIFPHKIYIDRDGNVWVVDQRSANERELAKSPAEKQKGHTVVKFSPDGNVMLTLGNPGIAGNPPEALTQPTSIVIASNGDLFISEGHNQNPDAPAETVSRISKFTKAGKFIKSFGKFGTGPGEFRGPHDIAMDADGRLFVADRGNMRIQIFDQDGKYLGEWKQFSRPSGVYIRNDLIYVTDSESNGVAPHPGWKRGIRIGTIKDGKVLYRIPDSLELKGTSGAEGLAVDAKGNVYGAEVGPRRITKHVRQ
;
A
#
# COMPACT_ATOMS: atom_id res chain seq x y z
N MET A 1 1.80 -19.36 7.81
CA MET A 1 2.73 -18.25 8.07
C MET A 1 2.00 -16.91 8.04
N PHE A 2 1.12 -16.62 7.09
CA PHE A 2 0.36 -15.38 6.98
C PHE A 2 -1.13 -15.62 7.17
N ILE A 3 -1.85 -14.56 7.57
CA ILE A 3 -3.32 -14.57 7.67
C ILE A 3 -3.97 -13.67 6.62
N PHE A 4 -3.41 -12.49 6.38
CA PHE A 4 -3.92 -11.55 5.40
C PHE A 4 -2.78 -10.82 4.66
N PRO A 5 -2.07 -11.52 3.74
CA PRO A 5 -1.01 -10.90 2.96
C PRO A 5 -1.60 -9.79 2.08
N HIS A 6 -1.14 -8.57 2.30
CA HIS A 6 -1.67 -7.37 1.68
C HIS A 6 -0.77 -6.82 0.58
N LYS A 7 0.55 -6.93 0.74
CA LYS A 7 1.54 -6.48 -0.24
C LYS A 7 2.66 -7.49 -0.38
N ILE A 8 3.12 -7.66 -1.61
CA ILE A 8 4.39 -8.30 -1.92
C ILE A 8 5.29 -7.26 -2.59
N TYR A 9 6.54 -7.19 -2.15
CA TYR A 9 7.57 -6.33 -2.73
C TYR A 9 8.84 -7.16 -2.96
N ILE A 10 9.50 -6.98 -4.09
CA ILE A 10 10.77 -7.63 -4.41
C ILE A 10 11.86 -6.56 -4.42
N ASP A 11 12.86 -6.73 -3.55
CA ASP A 11 13.98 -5.80 -3.49
C ASP A 11 15.01 -6.03 -4.60
N ARG A 12 16.02 -5.15 -4.69
CA ARG A 12 17.04 -5.20 -5.75
C ARG A 12 17.93 -6.45 -5.70
N ASP A 13 17.99 -7.09 -4.53
CA ASP A 13 18.75 -8.32 -4.31
C ASP A 13 17.90 -9.58 -4.58
N GLY A 14 16.65 -9.40 -5.02
CA GLY A 14 15.70 -10.48 -5.30
C GLY A 14 15.02 -11.04 -4.05
N ASN A 15 15.19 -10.42 -2.88
CA ASN A 15 14.49 -10.86 -1.68
C ASN A 15 13.01 -10.46 -1.75
N VAL A 16 12.15 -11.34 -1.23
CA VAL A 16 10.70 -11.16 -1.21
C VAL A 16 10.26 -10.64 0.15
N TRP A 17 9.57 -9.51 0.14
CA TRP A 17 8.96 -8.92 1.31
C TRP A 17 7.45 -9.13 1.27
N VAL A 18 6.89 -9.62 2.35
CA VAL A 18 5.44 -9.85 2.49
C VAL A 18 4.93 -9.04 3.67
N VAL A 19 3.90 -8.26 3.42
CA VAL A 19 3.19 -7.48 4.44
C VAL A 19 1.95 -8.25 4.83
N ASP A 20 1.86 -8.69 6.11
CA ASP A 20 0.70 -9.37 6.68
C ASP A 20 -0.09 -8.40 7.56
N GLN A 21 -1.21 -7.91 7.02
CA GLN A 21 -1.84 -6.69 7.49
C GLN A 21 -2.49 -6.79 8.86
N ARG A 22 -3.31 -7.81 9.11
CA ARG A 22 -4.18 -7.88 10.28
C ARG A 22 -4.10 -9.22 10.99
N SER A 23 -4.48 -9.23 12.26
CA SER A 23 -4.74 -10.46 13.01
C SER A 23 -5.89 -11.27 12.40
N ALA A 24 -5.92 -12.54 12.72
CA ALA A 24 -7.05 -13.41 12.43
C ALA A 24 -8.32 -12.90 13.10
N ASN A 25 -9.43 -12.93 12.37
CA ASN A 25 -10.75 -12.65 12.91
C ASN A 25 -11.33 -13.88 13.64
N GLU A 26 -12.45 -13.71 14.36
CA GLU A 26 -13.09 -14.77 15.13
C GLU A 26 -13.40 -16.01 14.30
N ARG A 27 -13.85 -15.84 13.05
CA ARG A 27 -14.20 -16.96 12.15
C ARG A 27 -12.95 -17.74 11.72
N GLU A 28 -11.82 -17.07 11.54
CA GLU A 28 -10.55 -17.70 11.21
C GLU A 28 -10.00 -18.44 12.44
N LEU A 29 -10.07 -17.81 13.61
CA LEU A 29 -9.66 -18.43 14.89
C LEU A 29 -10.50 -19.65 15.25
N ALA A 30 -11.81 -19.62 14.97
CA ALA A 30 -12.68 -20.77 15.20
C ALA A 30 -12.30 -21.98 14.33
N LYS A 31 -11.70 -21.75 13.15
CA LYS A 31 -11.21 -22.83 12.28
C LYS A 31 -9.80 -23.30 12.66
N SER A 32 -8.96 -22.38 13.11
CA SER A 32 -7.55 -22.64 13.44
C SER A 32 -7.09 -21.68 14.54
N PRO A 33 -7.09 -22.09 15.82
CA PRO A 33 -6.61 -21.25 16.92
C PRO A 33 -5.14 -20.80 16.78
N ALA A 34 -4.31 -21.55 16.05
CA ALA A 34 -2.92 -21.21 15.79
C ALA A 34 -2.78 -19.92 14.94
N GLU A 35 -3.82 -19.49 14.24
CA GLU A 35 -3.83 -18.23 13.47
C GLU A 35 -3.72 -16.98 14.34
N LYS A 36 -3.91 -17.10 15.67
CA LYS A 36 -3.76 -15.99 16.65
C LYS A 36 -2.38 -15.34 16.59
N GLN A 37 -1.35 -16.12 16.22
CA GLN A 37 0.04 -15.64 16.14
C GLN A 37 0.42 -15.19 14.72
N LYS A 38 -0.50 -14.57 13.97
CA LYS A 38 -0.26 -14.08 12.62
C LYS A 38 -0.78 -12.66 12.44
N GLY A 39 -0.25 -11.98 11.43
CA GLY A 39 -0.63 -10.61 11.10
C GLY A 39 0.18 -9.54 11.81
N HIS A 40 -0.02 -8.31 11.40
CA HIS A 40 0.69 -7.12 11.89
C HIS A 40 2.21 -7.19 11.70
N THR A 41 2.67 -7.87 10.64
CA THR A 41 4.09 -8.07 10.38
C THR A 41 4.49 -7.71 8.95
N VAL A 42 5.78 -7.40 8.79
CA VAL A 42 6.45 -7.36 7.49
C VAL A 42 7.61 -8.35 7.55
N VAL A 43 7.61 -9.33 6.65
CA VAL A 43 8.58 -10.42 6.65
C VAL A 43 9.41 -10.40 5.38
N LYS A 44 10.74 -10.43 5.53
CA LYS A 44 11.71 -10.56 4.44
C LYS A 44 12.11 -12.01 4.27
N PHE A 45 12.08 -12.49 3.04
CA PHE A 45 12.58 -13.81 2.64
C PHE A 45 13.75 -13.67 1.67
N SER A 46 14.72 -14.57 1.77
CA SER A 46 15.70 -14.76 0.70
C SER A 46 15.04 -15.29 -0.58
N PRO A 47 15.70 -15.24 -1.74
CA PRO A 47 15.20 -15.87 -2.96
C PRO A 47 14.91 -17.38 -2.81
N ASP A 48 15.59 -18.05 -1.89
CA ASP A 48 15.38 -19.48 -1.58
C ASP A 48 14.24 -19.72 -0.58
N GLY A 49 13.54 -18.64 -0.13
CA GLY A 49 12.39 -18.75 0.77
C GLY A 49 12.71 -18.79 2.28
N ASN A 50 13.95 -18.56 2.68
CA ASN A 50 14.33 -18.51 4.08
C ASN A 50 13.97 -17.16 4.69
N VAL A 51 13.39 -17.13 5.92
CA VAL A 51 13.10 -15.89 6.65
C VAL A 51 14.42 -15.23 7.06
N MET A 52 14.58 -13.97 6.67
CA MET A 52 15.77 -13.16 6.97
C MET A 52 15.49 -12.08 8.03
N LEU A 53 14.28 -11.50 8.03
CA LEU A 53 13.90 -10.44 8.96
C LEU A 53 12.38 -10.48 9.16
N THR A 54 11.94 -10.22 10.39
CA THR A 54 10.54 -9.97 10.72
C THR A 54 10.44 -8.65 11.47
N LEU A 55 9.61 -7.75 11.01
CA LEU A 55 9.23 -6.50 11.68
C LEU A 55 7.81 -6.64 12.21
N GLY A 56 7.59 -6.08 13.39
CA GLY A 56 6.33 -6.24 14.12
C GLY A 56 6.29 -7.49 14.98
N ASN A 57 5.22 -7.63 15.78
CA ASN A 57 4.99 -8.76 16.67
C ASN A 57 3.80 -9.58 16.15
N PRO A 58 4.00 -10.84 15.73
CA PRO A 58 2.97 -11.64 15.10
C PRO A 58 1.68 -11.73 15.91
N GLY A 59 0.56 -11.30 15.34
CA GLY A 59 -0.76 -11.30 15.95
C GLY A 59 -1.04 -10.12 16.89
N ILE A 60 -0.07 -9.23 17.13
CA ILE A 60 -0.19 -8.12 18.09
C ILE A 60 -0.07 -6.79 17.36
N ALA A 61 -1.15 -6.00 17.39
CA ALA A 61 -1.12 -4.60 16.95
C ALA A 61 -0.46 -3.71 18.02
N GLY A 62 0.32 -2.74 17.58
CA GLY A 62 1.00 -1.83 18.52
C GLY A 62 1.84 -0.77 17.82
N ASN A 63 2.80 -0.21 18.53
CA ASN A 63 3.68 0.82 18.04
C ASN A 63 5.11 0.32 17.83
N PRO A 64 5.86 0.82 16.84
CA PRO A 64 7.29 0.56 16.73
C PRO A 64 8.06 1.08 17.97
N PRO A 65 9.16 0.44 18.35
CA PRO A 65 9.80 -0.67 17.62
C PRO A 65 9.20 -2.05 17.86
N GLU A 66 8.33 -2.24 18.88
CA GLU A 66 7.89 -3.54 19.36
C GLU A 66 6.84 -4.20 18.45
N ALA A 67 5.99 -3.41 17.83
CA ALA A 67 4.89 -3.92 17.01
C ALA A 67 4.56 -2.96 15.86
N LEU A 68 3.72 -3.42 14.94
CA LEU A 68 3.10 -2.63 13.87
C LEU A 68 1.57 -2.68 14.02
N THR A 69 0.88 -1.71 13.46
CA THR A 69 -0.59 -1.71 13.43
C THR A 69 -1.10 -1.68 12.00
N GLN A 70 -1.66 -2.80 11.53
CA GLN A 70 -2.22 -2.94 10.19
C GLN A 70 -1.26 -2.40 9.10
N PRO A 71 -0.04 -2.95 8.97
CA PRO A 71 0.84 -2.54 7.88
C PRO A 71 0.17 -2.85 6.54
N THR A 72 0.23 -1.91 5.60
CA THR A 72 -0.44 -2.04 4.29
C THR A 72 0.54 -2.22 3.15
N SER A 73 1.72 -1.59 3.23
CA SER A 73 2.73 -1.67 2.19
C SER A 73 4.13 -1.38 2.71
N ILE A 74 5.12 -1.67 1.87
CA ILE A 74 6.53 -1.37 2.10
C ILE A 74 7.19 -0.87 0.82
N VAL A 75 8.11 0.10 0.97
CA VAL A 75 9.07 0.48 -0.05
C VAL A 75 10.47 0.63 0.56
N ILE A 76 11.51 0.36 -0.24
CA ILE A 76 12.89 0.36 0.21
C ILE A 76 13.67 1.45 -0.53
N ALA A 77 14.29 2.35 0.21
CA ALA A 77 15.14 3.40 -0.32
C ALA A 77 16.47 2.86 -0.87
N SER A 78 17.19 3.69 -1.63
CA SER A 78 18.48 3.31 -2.22
C SER A 78 19.57 3.00 -1.17
N ASN A 79 19.49 3.63 0.01
CA ASN A 79 20.39 3.37 1.15
C ASN A 79 19.96 2.12 1.96
N GLY A 80 18.83 1.50 1.60
CA GLY A 80 18.26 0.35 2.27
C GLY A 80 17.27 0.66 3.39
N ASP A 81 17.00 1.92 3.72
CA ASP A 81 15.97 2.28 4.69
C ASP A 81 14.59 1.80 4.22
N LEU A 82 13.80 1.30 5.16
CA LEU A 82 12.49 0.72 4.94
C LEU A 82 11.41 1.75 5.32
N PHE A 83 10.41 1.91 4.49
CA PHE A 83 9.22 2.73 4.79
C PHE A 83 7.99 1.85 4.72
N ILE A 84 7.25 1.77 5.83
CA ILE A 84 6.07 0.93 5.98
C ILE A 84 4.87 1.84 6.21
N SER A 85 3.83 1.72 5.38
CA SER A 85 2.54 2.36 5.64
C SER A 85 1.73 1.52 6.61
N GLU A 86 1.13 2.17 7.62
CA GLU A 86 0.35 1.55 8.67
C GLU A 86 -1.02 2.21 8.83
N GLY A 87 -2.04 1.39 9.09
CA GLY A 87 -3.43 1.80 9.25
C GLY A 87 -4.25 1.58 7.98
N HIS A 88 -5.40 0.93 8.12
CA HIS A 88 -6.28 0.62 6.99
C HIS A 88 -7.70 1.19 7.17
N ASN A 89 -7.92 1.94 8.25
CA ASN A 89 -9.22 2.52 8.54
C ASN A 89 -9.47 3.76 7.68
N GLN A 90 -10.56 3.78 6.93
CA GLN A 90 -10.98 4.87 6.06
C GLN A 90 -12.24 5.60 6.59
N ASN A 91 -12.83 5.12 7.70
CA ASN A 91 -14.03 5.73 8.26
C ASN A 91 -13.72 7.17 8.71
N PRO A 92 -14.42 8.20 8.17
CA PRO A 92 -14.20 9.59 8.56
C PRO A 92 -14.50 9.84 10.04
N ASP A 93 -15.36 9.03 10.66
CA ASP A 93 -15.78 9.15 12.04
C ASP A 93 -14.93 8.28 13.00
N ALA A 94 -13.82 7.72 12.51
CA ALA A 94 -12.92 6.96 13.37
C ALA A 94 -12.25 7.86 14.42
N PRO A 95 -11.94 7.32 15.63
CA PRO A 95 -11.24 8.08 16.66
C PRO A 95 -9.92 8.67 16.18
N ALA A 96 -9.56 9.84 16.72
CA ALA A 96 -8.36 10.58 16.30
C ALA A 96 -7.05 9.80 16.56
N GLU A 97 -7.05 8.89 17.52
CA GLU A 97 -5.94 7.97 17.86
C GLU A 97 -5.81 6.78 16.91
N THR A 98 -6.72 6.64 15.95
CA THR A 98 -6.64 5.61 14.90
C THR A 98 -5.28 5.67 14.20
N VAL A 99 -4.58 4.54 14.15
CA VAL A 99 -3.26 4.49 13.52
C VAL A 99 -3.38 4.77 12.02
N SER A 100 -2.58 5.74 11.56
CA SER A 100 -2.50 6.15 10.15
C SER A 100 -1.18 6.88 9.95
N ARG A 101 -0.10 6.14 9.61
CA ARG A 101 1.27 6.68 9.61
C ARG A 101 2.17 5.97 8.62
N ILE A 102 3.34 6.54 8.41
CA ILE A 102 4.48 5.90 7.75
C ILE A 102 5.58 5.69 8.80
N SER A 103 6.05 4.45 8.95
CA SER A 103 7.13 4.09 9.87
C SER A 103 8.40 3.80 9.11
N LYS A 104 9.50 4.46 9.51
CA LYS A 104 10.83 4.32 8.92
C LYS A 104 11.72 3.45 9.79
N PHE A 105 12.39 2.49 9.15
CA PHE A 105 13.37 1.60 9.79
C PHE A 105 14.67 1.60 8.98
N THR A 106 15.77 1.25 9.62
CA THR A 106 17.02 0.95 8.92
C THR A 106 16.88 -0.36 8.13
N LYS A 107 17.79 -0.60 7.18
CA LYS A 107 17.92 -1.88 6.45
C LYS A 107 18.01 -3.11 7.37
N ALA A 108 18.54 -2.94 8.60
CA ALA A 108 18.62 -4.01 9.62
C ALA A 108 17.36 -4.14 10.49
N GLY A 109 16.29 -3.37 10.21
CA GLY A 109 15.04 -3.43 10.96
C GLY A 109 15.02 -2.62 12.26
N LYS A 110 16.03 -1.76 12.51
CA LYS A 110 16.00 -0.87 13.69
C LYS A 110 15.08 0.31 13.37
N PHE A 111 14.11 0.57 14.25
CA PHE A 111 13.19 1.71 14.16
C PHE A 111 13.96 3.04 14.19
N ILE A 112 13.57 3.96 13.32
CA ILE A 112 14.13 5.32 13.25
C ILE A 112 13.09 6.33 13.75
N LYS A 113 11.92 6.40 13.07
CA LYS A 113 10.82 7.30 13.40
C LYS A 113 9.54 6.91 12.68
N SER A 114 8.44 7.52 13.10
CA SER A 114 7.19 7.53 12.33
C SER A 114 6.76 8.96 12.05
N PHE A 115 5.99 9.17 10.99
CA PHE A 115 5.33 10.44 10.68
C PHE A 115 3.92 10.19 10.12
N GLY A 116 3.09 11.22 10.24
CA GLY A 116 1.67 11.14 9.91
C GLY A 116 0.80 10.72 11.10
N LYS A 117 -0.47 11.01 10.97
CA LYS A 117 -1.54 10.66 11.92
C LYS A 117 -2.87 10.54 11.18
N PHE A 118 -3.89 10.06 11.85
CA PHE A 118 -5.24 10.03 11.31
C PHE A 118 -5.79 11.45 11.10
N GLY A 119 -6.38 11.73 9.94
CA GLY A 119 -6.97 13.02 9.61
C GLY A 119 -7.00 13.32 8.10
N THR A 120 -7.24 14.60 7.76
CA THR A 120 -7.47 15.07 6.39
C THR A 120 -6.52 16.17 5.92
N GLY A 121 -5.74 16.76 6.84
CA GLY A 121 -4.76 17.81 6.53
C GLY A 121 -3.50 17.28 5.81
N PRO A 122 -2.58 18.17 5.42
CA PRO A 122 -1.26 17.79 4.93
C PRO A 122 -0.50 16.96 5.98
N GLY A 123 0.02 15.79 5.58
CA GLY A 123 0.70 14.88 6.49
C GLY A 123 -0.24 14.05 7.39
N GLU A 124 -1.56 14.19 7.22
CA GLU A 124 -2.54 13.33 7.87
C GLU A 124 -3.11 12.32 6.85
N PHE A 125 -3.48 11.13 7.30
CA PHE A 125 -3.96 10.06 6.42
C PHE A 125 -5.28 9.46 6.90
N ARG A 126 -6.05 8.92 5.97
CA ARG A 126 -7.16 7.99 6.23
C ARG A 126 -6.97 6.70 5.44
N GLY A 127 -6.36 5.71 6.08
CA GLY A 127 -6.00 4.44 5.45
C GLY A 127 -4.93 4.61 4.36
N PRO A 128 -3.67 4.91 4.72
CA PRO A 128 -2.56 4.91 3.77
C PRO A 128 -2.36 3.50 3.23
N HIS A 129 -2.84 3.27 1.99
CA HIS A 129 -3.05 1.91 1.48
C HIS A 129 -1.84 1.33 0.76
N ASP A 130 -1.10 2.16 0.06
CA ASP A 130 0.14 1.77 -0.62
C ASP A 130 1.15 2.91 -0.59
N ILE A 131 2.43 2.57 -0.79
CA ILE A 131 3.54 3.53 -0.83
C ILE A 131 4.50 3.14 -1.94
N ALA A 132 4.94 4.11 -2.72
CA ALA A 132 6.00 3.96 -3.70
C ALA A 132 7.07 5.04 -3.53
N MET A 133 8.23 4.82 -4.12
CA MET A 133 9.34 5.80 -4.10
C MET A 133 9.87 5.99 -5.52
N ASP A 134 10.14 7.22 -5.88
CA ASP A 134 10.79 7.54 -7.16
C ASP A 134 12.32 7.50 -7.06
N ALA A 135 12.97 7.79 -8.20
CA ALA A 135 14.43 7.79 -8.27
C ALA A 135 15.09 8.91 -7.44
N ASP A 136 14.37 10.00 -7.18
CA ASP A 136 14.83 11.13 -6.36
C ASP A 136 14.61 10.86 -4.85
N GLY A 137 14.02 9.72 -4.50
CA GLY A 137 13.75 9.33 -3.11
C GLY A 137 12.49 9.98 -2.53
N ARG A 138 11.61 10.56 -3.36
CA ARG A 138 10.32 11.07 -2.89
C ARG A 138 9.35 9.89 -2.66
N LEU A 139 8.62 9.95 -1.57
CA LEU A 139 7.60 8.98 -1.20
C LEU A 139 6.23 9.43 -1.72
N PHE A 140 5.53 8.52 -2.38
CA PHE A 140 4.17 8.72 -2.89
C PHE A 140 3.24 7.79 -2.12
N VAL A 141 2.39 8.36 -1.26
CA VAL A 141 1.49 7.62 -0.37
C VAL A 141 0.07 7.66 -0.90
N ALA A 142 -0.50 6.50 -1.17
CA ALA A 142 -1.91 6.34 -1.53
C ALA A 142 -2.79 6.57 -0.29
N ASP A 143 -3.20 7.80 -0.05
CA ASP A 143 -4.11 8.20 1.03
C ASP A 143 -5.57 7.97 0.60
N ARG A 144 -5.96 6.67 0.59
CA ARG A 144 -7.16 6.17 -0.07
C ARG A 144 -8.44 6.80 0.45
N GLY A 145 -8.59 6.90 1.77
CA GLY A 145 -9.77 7.49 2.39
C GLY A 145 -9.93 8.98 2.14
N ASN A 146 -8.83 9.70 1.85
CA ASN A 146 -8.83 11.11 1.49
C ASN A 146 -8.79 11.34 -0.03
N MET A 147 -8.84 10.28 -0.84
CA MET A 147 -8.90 10.35 -2.30
C MET A 147 -7.76 11.20 -2.91
N ARG A 148 -6.54 10.96 -2.44
CA ARG A 148 -5.34 11.68 -2.89
C ARG A 148 -4.07 10.83 -2.80
N ILE A 149 -3.04 11.23 -3.53
CA ILE A 149 -1.67 10.82 -3.28
C ILE A 149 -0.99 11.97 -2.55
N GLN A 150 -0.36 11.72 -1.42
CA GLN A 150 0.51 12.68 -0.76
C GLN A 150 1.97 12.37 -1.05
N ILE A 151 2.78 13.41 -1.20
CA ILE A 151 4.21 13.33 -1.55
C ILE A 151 5.04 13.85 -0.39
N PHE A 152 6.06 13.08 -0.02
CA PHE A 152 6.98 13.41 1.08
C PHE A 152 8.43 13.20 0.69
N ASP A 153 9.35 13.87 1.39
CA ASP A 153 10.73 13.42 1.42
C ASP A 153 10.92 12.25 2.39
N GLN A 154 12.14 11.70 2.46
CA GLN A 154 12.46 10.56 3.33
C GLN A 154 12.51 10.92 4.82
N ASP A 155 12.42 12.21 5.15
CA ASP A 155 12.31 12.70 6.52
C ASP A 155 10.87 12.96 6.96
N GLY A 156 9.90 12.71 6.08
CA GLY A 156 8.48 12.89 6.33
C GLY A 156 8.02 14.32 6.17
N LYS A 157 8.81 15.18 5.54
CA LYS A 157 8.39 16.54 5.18
C LYS A 157 7.41 16.46 4.01
N TYR A 158 6.22 17.03 4.20
CA TYR A 158 5.22 17.13 3.14
C TYR A 158 5.71 18.04 2.00
N LEU A 159 5.61 17.54 0.75
CA LEU A 159 6.02 18.23 -0.46
C LEU A 159 4.84 18.64 -1.34
N GLY A 160 3.69 17.95 -1.23
CA GLY A 160 2.51 18.24 -2.02
C GLY A 160 1.52 17.09 -2.06
N GLU A 161 0.44 17.28 -2.82
CA GLU A 161 -0.58 16.23 -3.03
C GLU A 161 -1.15 16.27 -4.44
N TRP A 162 -1.67 15.12 -4.88
CA TRP A 162 -2.36 14.93 -6.15
C TRP A 162 -3.72 14.26 -5.95
N LYS A 163 -4.78 14.89 -6.45
CA LYS A 163 -6.18 14.41 -6.37
C LYS A 163 -6.68 13.78 -7.67
N GLN A 164 -5.98 14.00 -8.78
CA GLN A 164 -6.36 13.55 -10.13
C GLN A 164 -6.27 12.03 -10.34
N PHE A 165 -5.80 11.28 -9.35
CA PHE A 165 -5.76 9.82 -9.38
C PHE A 165 -6.97 9.15 -8.72
N SER A 166 -7.98 9.93 -8.32
CA SER A 166 -9.21 9.44 -7.72
C SER A 166 -8.96 8.83 -6.32
N ARG A 167 -9.42 7.61 -6.05
CA ARG A 167 -9.32 6.88 -4.79
C ARG A 167 -8.17 5.85 -4.87
N PRO A 168 -6.92 6.25 -4.61
CA PRO A 168 -5.76 5.42 -4.90
C PRO A 168 -5.68 4.22 -3.95
N SER A 169 -5.61 3.01 -4.52
CA SER A 169 -5.37 1.77 -3.77
C SER A 169 -3.92 1.30 -3.91
N GLY A 170 -3.46 1.05 -5.13
CA GLY A 170 -2.08 0.68 -5.41
C GLY A 170 -1.33 1.78 -6.15
N VAL A 171 -0.04 1.92 -5.85
CA VAL A 171 0.87 2.85 -6.53
C VAL A 171 2.12 2.12 -6.98
N TYR A 172 2.51 2.32 -8.23
CA TYR A 172 3.75 1.79 -8.79
C TYR A 172 4.43 2.88 -9.63
N ILE A 173 5.74 3.03 -9.47
CA ILE A 173 6.53 4.00 -10.23
C ILE A 173 7.54 3.24 -11.09
N ARG A 174 7.58 3.60 -12.38
CA ARG A 174 8.56 3.07 -13.32
C ARG A 174 9.00 4.18 -14.26
N ASN A 175 10.30 4.47 -14.26
CA ASN A 175 10.88 5.61 -14.96
C ASN A 175 10.12 6.90 -14.58
N ASP A 176 9.67 7.68 -15.58
CA ASP A 176 8.96 8.94 -15.38
C ASP A 176 7.43 8.78 -15.25
N LEU A 177 6.94 7.56 -15.08
CA LEU A 177 5.51 7.27 -15.00
C LEU A 177 5.12 6.76 -13.62
N ILE A 178 3.97 7.24 -13.15
CA ILE A 178 3.24 6.71 -12.01
C ILE A 178 1.99 5.98 -12.48
N TYR A 179 1.77 4.81 -11.94
CA TYR A 179 0.60 3.95 -12.19
C TYR A 179 -0.17 3.86 -10.89
N VAL A 180 -1.47 4.14 -10.93
CA VAL A 180 -2.32 4.19 -9.74
C VAL A 180 -3.61 3.44 -9.98
N THR A 181 -3.91 2.46 -9.14
CA THR A 181 -5.19 1.77 -9.17
C THR A 181 -6.22 2.53 -8.35
N ASP A 182 -7.43 2.62 -8.87
CA ASP A 182 -8.65 2.96 -8.14
C ASP A 182 -9.54 1.73 -8.16
N SER A 183 -9.62 1.04 -7.03
CA SER A 183 -10.34 -0.23 -6.93
C SER A 183 -11.77 -0.08 -6.44
N GLU A 184 -12.12 1.04 -5.81
CA GLU A 184 -13.33 1.14 -5.00
C GLU A 184 -14.39 2.13 -5.52
N SER A 185 -13.99 3.16 -6.31
CA SER A 185 -14.92 4.22 -6.73
C SER A 185 -16.19 3.67 -7.37
N ASN A 186 -17.35 3.99 -6.78
CA ASN A 186 -18.69 3.57 -7.18
C ASN A 186 -18.93 2.04 -7.24
N GLY A 187 -17.97 1.24 -6.77
CA GLY A 187 -18.15 -0.18 -6.54
C GLY A 187 -18.40 -0.48 -5.07
N VAL A 188 -17.44 -0.12 -4.23
CA VAL A 188 -17.48 -0.30 -2.77
C VAL A 188 -17.80 1.01 -2.07
N ALA A 189 -17.23 2.12 -2.52
CA ALA A 189 -17.42 3.43 -1.92
C ALA A 189 -17.98 4.45 -2.94
N PRO A 190 -18.98 5.27 -2.56
CA PRO A 190 -19.47 6.34 -3.42
C PRO A 190 -18.36 7.33 -3.79
N HIS A 191 -18.23 7.63 -5.07
CA HIS A 191 -17.31 8.65 -5.59
C HIS A 191 -17.88 9.20 -6.91
N PRO A 192 -18.92 10.05 -6.86
CA PRO A 192 -19.61 10.57 -8.03
C PRO A 192 -18.65 11.25 -9.01
N GLY A 193 -18.84 11.00 -10.32
CA GLY A 193 -17.98 11.56 -11.37
C GLY A 193 -16.70 10.78 -11.65
N TRP A 194 -16.34 9.82 -10.81
CA TRP A 194 -15.15 8.99 -10.97
C TRP A 194 -15.48 7.55 -11.39
N LYS A 195 -14.54 6.90 -12.06
CA LYS A 195 -14.64 5.50 -12.46
C LYS A 195 -13.40 4.74 -12.05
N ARG A 196 -13.59 3.50 -11.59
CA ARG A 196 -12.52 2.56 -11.26
C ARG A 196 -11.62 2.28 -12.46
N GLY A 197 -10.43 1.78 -12.17
CA GLY A 197 -9.44 1.39 -13.16
C GLY A 197 -8.03 1.85 -12.78
N ILE A 198 -7.11 1.75 -13.71
CA ILE A 198 -5.71 2.11 -13.51
C ILE A 198 -5.43 3.42 -14.25
N ARG A 199 -4.96 4.43 -13.53
CA ARG A 199 -4.53 5.71 -14.11
C ARG A 199 -3.02 5.71 -14.25
N ILE A 200 -2.55 6.16 -15.41
CA ILE A 200 -1.13 6.28 -15.71
C ILE A 200 -0.84 7.77 -15.92
N GLY A 201 0.09 8.30 -15.18
CA GLY A 201 0.46 9.71 -15.22
C GLY A 201 1.97 9.93 -15.15
N THR A 202 2.39 11.19 -15.19
CA THR A 202 3.79 11.58 -15.03
C THR A 202 4.13 11.75 -13.55
N ILE A 203 5.36 11.39 -13.14
CA ILE A 203 5.82 11.65 -11.77
C ILE A 203 6.29 13.10 -11.58
N LYS A 204 6.42 13.87 -12.66
CA LYS A 204 6.86 15.27 -12.62
C LYS A 204 5.79 16.17 -12.00
N ASP A 205 4.55 16.01 -12.44
CA ASP A 205 3.45 16.92 -12.11
C ASP A 205 2.12 16.20 -11.83
N GLY A 206 2.12 14.86 -11.88
CA GLY A 206 0.93 14.03 -11.68
C GLY A 206 -0.09 14.11 -12.82
N LYS A 207 0.25 14.70 -13.98
CA LYS A 207 -0.67 14.75 -15.12
C LYS A 207 -1.08 13.35 -15.56
N VAL A 208 -2.37 13.04 -15.49
CA VAL A 208 -2.91 11.76 -15.98
C VAL A 208 -2.89 11.75 -17.50
N LEU A 209 -2.21 10.76 -18.07
CA LEU A 209 -2.04 10.57 -19.51
C LEU A 209 -3.02 9.54 -20.06
N TYR A 210 -3.22 8.44 -19.33
CA TYR A 210 -4.05 7.31 -19.76
C TYR A 210 -4.85 6.74 -18.60
N ARG A 211 -5.96 6.07 -18.92
CA ARG A 211 -6.74 5.27 -17.99
C ARG A 211 -7.07 3.92 -18.63
N ILE A 212 -6.72 2.85 -17.93
CA ILE A 212 -7.20 1.50 -18.22
C ILE A 212 -8.49 1.32 -17.42
N PRO A 213 -9.67 1.19 -18.04
CA PRO A 213 -10.93 1.02 -17.31
C PRO A 213 -10.98 -0.33 -16.58
N ASP A 214 -11.70 -0.40 -15.47
CA ASP A 214 -12.13 -1.66 -14.88
C ASP A 214 -13.15 -2.30 -15.83
N SER A 215 -12.81 -3.46 -16.40
CA SER A 215 -13.62 -4.11 -17.43
C SER A 215 -14.92 -4.71 -16.89
N LEU A 216 -15.01 -4.98 -15.59
CA LEU A 216 -16.15 -5.66 -15.00
C LEU A 216 -17.11 -4.71 -14.29
N GLU A 217 -16.63 -3.58 -13.78
CA GLU A 217 -17.40 -2.58 -13.01
C GLU A 217 -18.38 -3.18 -11.99
N LEU A 218 -17.98 -4.32 -11.36
CA LEU A 218 -18.84 -5.07 -10.43
C LEU A 218 -19.20 -4.23 -9.20
N LYS A 219 -20.49 -4.18 -8.87
CA LYS A 219 -20.99 -3.51 -7.66
C LYS A 219 -20.71 -4.36 -6.42
N GLY A 220 -20.49 -3.70 -5.27
CA GLY A 220 -20.30 -4.36 -3.97
C GLY A 220 -18.95 -5.07 -3.81
N THR A 221 -18.00 -4.85 -4.74
CA THR A 221 -16.67 -5.46 -4.67
C THR A 221 -15.61 -4.54 -5.28
N SER A 222 -14.34 -4.77 -4.91
CA SER A 222 -13.19 -4.02 -5.42
C SER A 222 -12.72 -4.53 -6.78
N GLY A 223 -12.15 -3.62 -7.59
CA GLY A 223 -11.36 -3.93 -8.78
C GLY A 223 -9.89 -4.23 -8.43
N ALA A 224 -8.97 -3.77 -9.28
CA ALA A 224 -7.54 -3.93 -9.04
C ALA A 224 -7.08 -3.08 -7.85
N GLU A 225 -6.60 -3.69 -6.77
CA GLU A 225 -5.96 -3.04 -5.64
C GLU A 225 -4.44 -3.01 -5.79
N GLY A 226 -3.83 -4.17 -6.05
CA GLY A 226 -2.40 -4.24 -6.34
C GLY A 226 -2.08 -4.04 -7.81
N LEU A 227 -0.89 -3.55 -8.11
CA LEU A 227 -0.41 -3.46 -9.48
C LEU A 227 1.11 -3.65 -9.59
N ALA A 228 1.53 -4.09 -10.78
CA ALA A 228 2.93 -4.16 -11.18
C ALA A 228 3.07 -3.83 -12.68
N VAL A 229 4.27 -3.43 -13.09
CA VAL A 229 4.57 -3.13 -14.50
C VAL A 229 5.86 -3.82 -14.90
N ASP A 230 5.82 -4.64 -15.95
CA ASP A 230 7.00 -5.36 -16.44
C ASP A 230 7.95 -4.49 -17.28
N ALA A 231 9.08 -5.08 -17.68
CA ALA A 231 10.09 -4.38 -18.47
C ALA A 231 9.60 -3.89 -19.84
N LYS A 232 8.56 -4.52 -20.39
CA LYS A 232 7.94 -4.16 -21.67
C LYS A 232 6.85 -3.08 -21.51
N GLY A 233 6.52 -2.68 -20.27
CA GLY A 233 5.48 -1.72 -19.96
C GLY A 233 4.08 -2.34 -19.90
N ASN A 234 3.95 -3.68 -19.86
CA ASN A 234 2.67 -4.31 -19.60
C ASN A 234 2.27 -4.09 -18.14
N VAL A 235 1.00 -3.79 -17.92
CA VAL A 235 0.44 -3.51 -16.60
C VAL A 235 -0.32 -4.73 -16.09
N TYR A 236 -0.06 -5.13 -14.84
CA TYR A 236 -0.74 -6.24 -14.17
C TYR A 236 -1.57 -5.67 -13.03
N GLY A 237 -2.88 -5.92 -13.04
CA GLY A 237 -3.80 -5.55 -11.96
C GLY A 237 -4.18 -6.78 -11.14
N ALA A 238 -4.01 -6.73 -9.82
CA ALA A 238 -4.48 -7.76 -8.90
C ALA A 238 -5.90 -7.40 -8.43
N GLU A 239 -6.90 -8.04 -9.02
CA GLU A 239 -8.31 -7.77 -8.81
C GLU A 239 -8.87 -8.57 -7.63
N VAL A 240 -9.25 -7.88 -6.56
CA VAL A 240 -9.71 -8.50 -5.30
C VAL A 240 -11.09 -9.15 -5.47
N GLY A 241 -12.06 -8.45 -6.03
CA GLY A 241 -13.41 -8.98 -6.23
C GLY A 241 -13.43 -10.24 -7.10
N PRO A 242 -12.93 -10.20 -8.33
CA PRO A 242 -12.84 -11.35 -9.21
C PRO A 242 -11.81 -12.40 -8.79
N ARG A 243 -10.90 -12.09 -7.85
CA ARG A 243 -9.80 -12.96 -7.39
C ARG A 243 -8.91 -13.44 -8.52
N ARG A 244 -8.44 -12.51 -9.34
CA ARG A 244 -7.59 -12.80 -10.51
C ARG A 244 -6.52 -11.74 -10.72
N ILE A 245 -5.55 -12.07 -11.56
CA ILE A 245 -4.58 -11.11 -12.10
C ILE A 245 -4.93 -10.85 -13.56
N THR A 246 -5.13 -9.59 -13.93
CA THR A 246 -5.37 -9.17 -15.30
C THR A 246 -4.13 -8.51 -15.87
N LYS A 247 -3.67 -8.97 -17.04
CA LYS A 247 -2.57 -8.37 -17.78
C LYS A 247 -3.11 -7.47 -18.89
N HIS A 248 -2.66 -6.23 -18.90
CA HIS A 248 -2.91 -5.25 -19.96
C HIS A 248 -1.63 -5.08 -20.77
N VAL A 249 -1.67 -5.46 -22.03
CA VAL A 249 -0.50 -5.41 -22.92
C VAL A 249 -0.37 -4.02 -23.51
N ARG A 250 0.81 -3.43 -23.40
CA ARG A 250 1.14 -2.18 -24.09
C ARG A 250 1.22 -2.44 -25.61
N GLN A 251 0.45 -1.71 -26.36
CA GLN A 251 0.52 -1.67 -27.83
C GLN A 251 1.52 -0.62 -28.29
#